data_45a0aa5f66a1123144c89ebdb4d9e226
#
_entry.id   45a0aa5f66a1123144c89ebdb4d9e226
#
_cell.length_a   1.000
_cell.length_b   1.000
_cell.length_c   1.000
_cell.angle_alpha   90.00
_cell.angle_beta   90.00
_cell.angle_gamma   90.00
#
_symmetry.space_group_name_H-M   'P 1'
#
loop_
_entity.id
_entity.type
_entity.pdbx_description
1 polymer ?
#
loop_
_entity_poly.entity_id
_entity_poly.type
_entity_poly.pdbx_seq_one_letter_code
_entity_poly.pdbx_strand_id
1 'polypeptide(L)'
;MNYTTTRNEEKNITRHDWTLDGYTLTIIKYEDRSNRITIKAPLDAPELCVDDFREDPAVEVNWSAIGNVNGDEARKYAAKIVAAADIAETFQGIIDGMK
;
A
#
# COMPACT_ATOMS: atom_id res chain seq x y z
N MET A 1 9.98 -9.02 4.50
CA MET A 1 9.67 -7.68 3.93
C MET A 1 10.96 -6.93 3.65
N ASN A 2 11.07 -6.34 2.48
CA ASN A 2 12.23 -5.55 2.09
C ASN A 2 11.97 -4.06 2.30
N TYR A 3 12.96 -3.36 2.81
CA TYR A 3 12.90 -1.92 3.05
C TYR A 3 14.11 -1.23 2.42
N THR A 4 13.87 -0.15 1.69
CA THR A 4 14.91 0.72 1.17
C THR A 4 14.57 2.18 1.46
N THR A 5 15.61 3.00 1.59
CA THR A 5 15.47 4.44 1.77
C THR A 5 16.43 5.16 0.83
N THR A 6 15.97 6.26 0.26
CA THR A 6 16.74 7.09 -0.67
C THR A 6 16.59 8.55 -0.28
N ARG A 7 17.69 9.26 -0.17
CA ARG A 7 17.72 10.69 0.16
C ARG A 7 18.11 11.52 -1.05
N ASN A 8 17.34 12.54 -1.36
CA ASN A 8 17.68 13.56 -2.34
C ASN A 8 17.97 14.86 -1.59
N GLU A 9 19.25 15.18 -1.41
CA GLU A 9 19.69 16.36 -0.64
C GLU A 9 19.30 17.67 -1.33
N GLU A 10 19.35 17.70 -2.64
CA GLU A 10 19.06 18.89 -3.42
C GLU A 10 17.61 19.34 -3.27
N LYS A 11 16.68 18.38 -3.21
CA LYS A 11 15.24 18.64 -3.07
C LYS A 11 14.73 18.50 -1.64
N ASN A 12 15.58 18.11 -0.70
CA ASN A 12 15.19 17.81 0.69
C ASN A 12 14.04 16.80 0.76
N ILE A 13 14.19 15.70 0.01
CA ILE A 13 13.18 14.64 -0.07
C ILE A 13 13.82 13.34 0.42
N THR A 14 13.09 12.64 1.30
CA THR A 14 13.46 11.28 1.71
C THR A 14 12.37 10.32 1.25
N ARG A 15 12.75 9.30 0.50
CA ARG A 15 11.84 8.28 0.00
C ARG A 15 12.06 6.97 0.76
N HIS A 16 10.98 6.39 1.25
CA HIS A 16 10.98 5.09 1.91
C HIS A 16 10.12 4.13 1.10
N ASP A 17 10.63 2.94 0.83
CA ASP A 17 9.91 1.88 0.12
C ASP A 17 9.92 0.60 0.95
N TRP A 18 8.74 0.00 1.14
CA TRP A 18 8.57 -1.33 1.76
C TRP A 18 7.91 -2.24 0.75
N THR A 19 8.51 -3.39 0.50
CA THR A 19 7.96 -4.41 -0.41
C THR A 19 7.61 -5.66 0.37
N LEU A 20 6.37 -6.13 0.21
CA LEU A 20 5.83 -7.31 0.86
C LEU A 20 4.89 -8.03 -0.11
N ASP A 21 5.23 -9.28 -0.45
CA ASP A 21 4.41 -10.14 -1.32
C ASP A 21 3.96 -9.45 -2.62
N GLY A 22 4.88 -8.73 -3.26
CA GLY A 22 4.63 -8.04 -4.52
C GLY A 22 3.98 -6.66 -4.38
N TYR A 23 3.50 -6.28 -3.19
CA TYR A 23 3.00 -4.93 -2.91
C TYR A 23 4.16 -4.03 -2.50
N THR A 24 4.14 -2.79 -2.95
CA THR A 24 5.14 -1.79 -2.55
C THR A 24 4.43 -0.57 -1.96
N LEU A 25 4.74 -0.28 -0.70
CA LEU A 25 4.34 0.96 -0.03
C LEU A 25 5.48 1.96 -0.19
N THR A 26 5.18 3.14 -0.70
CA THR A 26 6.13 4.24 -0.81
C THR A 26 5.64 5.42 0.01
N ILE A 27 6.48 5.92 0.91
CA ILE A 27 6.24 7.15 1.67
C ILE A 27 7.35 8.12 1.32
N ILE A 28 6.97 9.30 0.80
CA ILE A 28 7.90 10.36 0.48
C ILE A 28 7.71 11.46 1.52
N LYS A 29 8.79 11.77 2.24
CA LYS A 29 8.83 12.83 3.24
C LYS A 29 9.40 14.10 2.63
N TYR A 30 8.66 15.17 2.76
CA TYR A 30 9.07 16.52 2.38
C TYR A 30 9.30 17.34 3.65
N GLU A 31 10.21 18.32 3.60
CA GLU A 31 10.41 19.23 4.73
C GLU A 31 9.29 20.27 4.86
N ASP A 32 8.72 20.68 3.74
CA ASP A 32 7.81 21.84 3.66
C ASP A 32 6.34 21.48 3.47
N ARG A 33 6.00 20.20 3.47
CA ARG A 33 4.63 19.75 3.22
C ARG A 33 4.37 18.36 3.79
N SER A 34 3.12 17.92 3.72
CA SER A 34 2.69 16.59 4.16
C SER A 34 3.36 15.47 3.38
N ASN A 35 3.53 14.32 4.01
CA ASN A 35 4.04 13.13 3.37
C ASN A 35 3.13 12.67 2.22
N ARG A 36 3.74 12.15 1.17
CA ARG A 36 3.03 11.50 0.09
C ARG A 36 3.07 9.99 0.28
N ILE A 37 1.92 9.33 0.18
CA ILE A 37 1.79 7.89 0.40
C ILE A 37 1.18 7.26 -0.84
N THR A 38 1.85 6.24 -1.39
CA THR A 38 1.33 5.47 -2.52
C THR A 38 1.56 3.98 -2.27
N ILE A 39 0.65 3.14 -2.80
CA ILE A 39 0.81 1.69 -2.75
C ILE A 39 0.61 1.15 -4.15
N LYS A 40 1.57 0.34 -4.59
CA LYS A 40 1.52 -0.36 -5.88
C LYS A 40 1.24 -1.83 -5.63
N ALA A 41 0.21 -2.36 -6.29
CA ALA A 41 -0.17 -3.77 -6.20
C ALA A 41 0.48 -4.58 -7.34
N PRO A 42 0.70 -5.89 -7.14
CA PRO A 42 1.08 -6.77 -8.24
C PRO A 42 -0.11 -6.99 -9.18
N LEU A 43 0.16 -7.55 -10.37
CA LEU A 43 -0.89 -7.94 -11.30
C LEU A 43 -1.75 -9.05 -10.70
N ASP A 44 -3.04 -9.08 -11.09
CA ASP A 44 -4.01 -10.09 -10.66
C ASP A 44 -4.18 -10.18 -9.13
N ALA A 45 -4.08 -9.04 -8.46
CA ALA A 45 -4.27 -8.92 -7.03
C ALA A 45 -5.15 -7.72 -6.70
N PRO A 46 -5.83 -7.72 -5.54
CA PRO A 46 -6.56 -6.55 -5.07
C PRO A 46 -5.65 -5.34 -4.93
N GLU A 47 -6.18 -4.16 -5.22
CA GLU A 47 -5.47 -2.91 -4.99
C GLU A 47 -5.56 -2.51 -3.53
N LEU A 48 -4.52 -1.88 -3.02
CA LEU A 48 -4.54 -1.20 -1.73
C LEU A 48 -4.54 0.29 -1.99
N CYS A 49 -5.56 0.97 -1.51
CA CYS A 49 -5.76 2.39 -1.73
C CYS A 49 -5.57 3.15 -0.43
N VAL A 50 -4.92 4.31 -0.50
CA VAL A 50 -4.73 5.19 0.64
C VAL A 50 -4.93 6.64 0.19
N ASP A 51 -5.66 7.42 1.01
CA ASP A 51 -5.84 8.85 0.78
C ASP A 51 -4.83 9.59 1.66
N ASP A 52 -3.76 10.07 1.05
CA ASP A 52 -2.65 10.74 1.74
C ASP A 52 -2.95 12.20 2.11
N PHE A 53 -4.10 12.73 1.69
CA PHE A 53 -4.55 14.07 2.07
C PHE A 53 -5.32 14.08 3.39
N ARG A 54 -5.67 12.92 3.92
CA ARG A 54 -6.38 12.82 5.20
C ARG A 54 -5.39 12.94 6.36
N GLU A 55 -5.86 13.48 7.48
CA GLU A 55 -5.09 13.55 8.71
C GLU A 55 -4.71 12.16 9.23
N ASP A 56 -5.63 11.21 9.13
CA ASP A 56 -5.42 9.81 9.47
C ASP A 56 -5.62 8.94 8.23
N PRO A 57 -4.59 8.79 7.37
CA PRO A 57 -4.73 7.96 6.18
C PRO A 57 -5.02 6.50 6.53
N ALA A 58 -6.06 5.94 5.93
CA ALA A 58 -6.45 4.55 6.10
C ALA A 58 -6.18 3.76 4.83
N VAL A 59 -5.61 2.57 4.97
CA VAL A 59 -5.39 1.64 3.85
C VAL A 59 -6.65 0.81 3.66
N GLU A 60 -7.19 0.83 2.44
CA GLU A 60 -8.40 0.11 2.07
C GLU A 60 -8.10 -0.90 0.97
N VAL A 61 -8.79 -2.04 1.00
CA VAL A 61 -8.69 -3.06 -0.06
C VAL A 61 -9.77 -2.80 -1.11
N ASN A 62 -9.37 -2.73 -2.37
CA ASN A 62 -10.28 -2.55 -3.49
C ASN A 62 -9.98 -3.56 -4.61
N TRP A 63 -11.00 -4.28 -5.06
CA TRP A 63 -10.87 -5.16 -6.21
C TRP A 63 -12.14 -5.09 -7.07
N SER A 64 -12.19 -4.12 -7.96
CA SER A 64 -13.35 -3.87 -8.83
C SER A 64 -13.43 -4.77 -10.04
N ALA A 65 -12.37 -5.53 -10.34
CA ALA A 65 -12.30 -6.37 -11.56
C ALA A 65 -13.02 -7.72 -11.42
N ILE A 66 -13.54 -8.05 -10.23
CA ILE A 66 -14.24 -9.31 -9.99
C ILE A 66 -15.67 -9.15 -10.50
N GLY A 67 -16.03 -9.95 -11.53
CA GLY A 67 -17.41 -10.02 -12.01
C GLY A 67 -18.11 -11.28 -11.48
N ASN A 68 -18.90 -11.91 -12.32
CA ASN A 68 -19.54 -13.18 -11.97
C ASN A 68 -18.52 -14.31 -12.05
N VAL A 69 -18.41 -15.09 -10.97
CA VAL A 69 -17.44 -16.18 -10.86
C VAL A 69 -18.09 -17.43 -10.27
N ASN A 70 -17.56 -18.60 -10.58
CA ASN A 70 -18.01 -19.85 -9.96
C ASN A 70 -17.44 -20.00 -8.54
N GLY A 71 -17.85 -21.08 -7.83
CA GLY A 71 -17.46 -21.30 -6.45
C GLY A 71 -15.95 -21.44 -6.25
N ASP A 72 -15.27 -22.14 -7.15
CA ASP A 72 -13.81 -22.34 -7.05
C ASP A 72 -13.05 -21.03 -7.28
N GLU A 73 -13.46 -20.26 -8.30
CA GLU A 73 -12.90 -18.94 -8.56
C GLU A 73 -13.16 -17.99 -7.40
N ALA A 74 -14.36 -18.02 -6.82
CA ALA A 74 -14.72 -17.19 -5.69
C ALA A 74 -13.79 -17.47 -4.50
N ARG A 75 -13.46 -18.74 -4.22
CA ARG A 75 -12.52 -19.11 -3.15
C ARG A 75 -11.12 -18.62 -3.42
N LYS A 76 -10.65 -18.67 -4.67
CA LYS A 76 -9.33 -18.14 -5.04
C LYS A 76 -9.27 -16.64 -4.86
N TYR A 77 -10.31 -15.91 -5.26
CA TYR A 77 -10.39 -14.46 -5.06
C TYR A 77 -10.48 -14.11 -3.58
N ALA A 78 -11.26 -14.86 -2.81
CA ALA A 78 -11.36 -14.65 -1.37
C ALA A 78 -10.00 -14.80 -0.67
N ALA A 79 -9.21 -15.82 -1.05
CA ALA A 79 -7.87 -16.02 -0.50
C ALA A 79 -6.95 -14.82 -0.82
N LYS A 80 -7.03 -14.27 -2.03
CA LYS A 80 -6.25 -13.09 -2.42
C LYS A 80 -6.68 -11.84 -1.66
N ILE A 81 -7.99 -11.69 -1.40
CA ILE A 81 -8.52 -10.56 -0.62
C ILE A 81 -8.04 -10.63 0.82
N VAL A 82 -8.06 -11.83 1.43
CA VAL A 82 -7.56 -12.02 2.80
C VAL A 82 -6.07 -11.70 2.89
N ALA A 83 -5.28 -12.19 1.92
CA ALA A 83 -3.84 -11.90 1.86
C ALA A 83 -3.59 -10.38 1.72
N ALA A 84 -4.37 -9.70 0.88
CA ALA A 84 -4.27 -8.25 0.71
C ALA A 84 -4.64 -7.51 2.00
N ALA A 85 -5.64 -8.00 2.75
CA ALA A 85 -6.03 -7.42 4.04
C ALA A 85 -4.89 -7.49 5.06
N ASP A 86 -4.17 -8.61 5.12
CA ASP A 86 -3.02 -8.77 6.01
C ASP A 86 -1.90 -7.79 5.66
N ILE A 87 -1.64 -7.60 4.36
CA ILE A 87 -0.65 -6.63 3.88
C ILE A 87 -1.11 -5.21 4.20
N ALA A 88 -2.40 -4.91 4.02
CA ALA A 88 -2.97 -3.61 4.36
C ALA A 88 -2.77 -3.26 5.84
N GLU A 89 -2.97 -4.21 6.74
CA GLU A 89 -2.74 -4.02 8.18
C GLU A 89 -1.26 -3.75 8.47
N THR A 90 -0.35 -4.48 7.83
CA THR A 90 1.09 -4.25 7.98
C THR A 90 1.47 -2.85 7.51
N PHE A 91 1.01 -2.45 6.34
CA PHE A 91 1.29 -1.13 5.79
C PHE A 91 0.64 -0.01 6.62
N GLN A 92 -0.56 -0.26 7.16
CA GLN A 92 -1.23 0.69 8.06
C GLN A 92 -0.36 0.95 9.30
N GLY A 93 0.23 -0.09 9.87
CA GLY A 93 1.13 0.04 11.02
C GLY A 93 2.36 0.89 10.70
N ILE A 94 2.91 0.72 9.50
CA ILE A 94 4.05 1.52 9.03
C ILE A 94 3.65 2.99 8.87
N ILE A 95 2.51 3.25 8.22
CA ILE A 95 1.98 4.61 8.02
C ILE A 95 1.76 5.30 9.37
N ASP A 96 1.14 4.61 10.31
CA ASP A 96 0.87 5.14 11.65
C ASP A 96 2.17 5.46 12.41
N GLY A 97 3.20 4.64 12.23
CA GLY A 97 4.51 4.86 12.84
C GLY A 97 5.30 6.01 12.24
N MET A 98 4.93 6.49 11.05
CA MET A 98 5.61 7.57 10.34
C MET A 98 4.98 8.94 10.56
N LYS A 99 3.94 9.02 11.35
CA LYS A 99 3.27 10.30 11.70
C LYS A 99 4.12 11.17 12.61
#